data_cdbd1973e60a6a6e05769f5086ea0bf8
#
_entry.id   cdbd1973e60a6a6e05769f5086ea0bf8
#
_cell.length_a   1.000
_cell.length_b   1.000
_cell.length_c   1.000
_cell.angle_alpha   90.00
_cell.angle_beta   90.00
_cell.angle_gamma   90.00
#
_symmetry.space_group_name_H-M   'P 1'
#
loop_
_entity.id
_entity.type
_entity.pdbx_description
1 polymer ?
#
loop_
_entity_poly.entity_id
_entity_poly.type
_entity_poly.pdbx_seq_one_letter_code
_entity_poly.pdbx_strand_id
1 'polypeptide(L)'
;LGVHPATVRTWADQGSLPTQRTQGGHRRFRRVDVEQWQRLRNEKAIPESNTVFYGMLRTTRLQIGEGHLESQDWYRKLDDEARQQYRLSGRSLVQGLAGHLSSTGEGMEAEARSLGYEYASRGQRCGLNCVEAAHAFQFFRSAVMESALSAYEAAGVRSPQAWTDMVRKMITFSDLIMLTLLETYEALQRGTR
;
A
#
# COMPACT_ATOMS: atom_id res chain seq x y z
N LEU A 1 18.79 1.99 15.78
CA LEU A 1 18.41 0.80 15.00
C LEU A 1 17.07 0.18 15.42
N GLY A 2 16.53 0.48 16.60
CA GLY A 2 15.23 -0.03 17.08
C GLY A 2 15.08 -1.56 17.17
N VAL A 3 16.19 -2.31 17.15
CA VAL A 3 16.21 -3.77 17.16
C VAL A 3 16.85 -4.32 18.42
N HIS A 4 16.52 -5.59 18.75
CA HIS A 4 17.08 -6.24 19.93
C HIS A 4 18.63 -6.39 19.81
N PRO A 5 19.41 -6.20 20.90
CA PRO A 5 20.88 -6.30 20.88
C PRO A 5 21.44 -7.61 20.30
N ALA A 6 20.72 -8.74 20.45
CA ALA A 6 21.11 -10.01 19.85
C ALA A 6 21.15 -9.96 18.32
N THR A 7 20.21 -9.28 17.69
CA THR A 7 20.14 -9.10 16.25
C THR A 7 21.36 -8.32 15.72
N VAL A 8 21.76 -7.26 16.42
CA VAL A 8 22.96 -6.48 16.08
C VAL A 8 24.22 -7.35 16.18
N ARG A 9 24.30 -8.24 17.19
CA ARG A 9 25.42 -9.18 17.33
C ARG A 9 25.48 -10.14 16.14
N THR A 10 24.34 -10.70 15.74
CA THR A 10 24.26 -11.60 14.59
C THR A 10 24.75 -10.91 13.32
N TRP A 11 24.34 -9.68 13.04
CA TRP A 11 24.79 -8.92 11.88
C TRP A 11 26.29 -8.63 11.91
N ALA A 12 26.85 -8.35 13.10
CA ALA A 12 28.28 -8.15 13.29
C ALA A 12 29.07 -9.44 13.09
N ASP A 13 28.56 -10.58 13.59
CA ASP A 13 29.21 -11.89 13.45
C ASP A 13 29.17 -12.42 12.01
N GLN A 14 28.13 -12.08 11.26
CA GLN A 14 27.99 -12.37 9.82
C GLN A 14 28.80 -11.40 8.93
N GLY A 15 29.48 -10.40 9.51
CA GLY A 15 30.25 -9.41 8.76
C GLY A 15 29.37 -8.40 7.98
N SER A 16 28.06 -8.48 8.11
CA SER A 16 27.13 -7.56 7.42
C SER A 16 27.12 -6.15 8.02
N LEU A 17 27.41 -6.02 9.33
CA LEU A 17 27.57 -4.74 10.01
C LEU A 17 29.04 -4.59 10.47
N PRO A 18 29.81 -3.60 9.95
CA PRO A 18 31.19 -3.38 10.35
C PRO A 18 31.33 -3.16 11.85
N THR A 19 32.21 -3.92 12.49
CA THR A 19 32.44 -3.84 13.91
C THR A 19 33.92 -3.97 14.25
N GLN A 20 34.36 -3.31 15.30
CA GLN A 20 35.68 -3.43 15.88
C GLN A 20 35.58 -4.09 17.25
N ARG A 21 36.59 -4.89 17.61
CA ARG A 21 36.70 -5.48 18.96
C ARG A 21 37.75 -4.74 19.74
N THR A 22 37.44 -4.40 20.99
CA THR A 22 38.45 -3.91 21.95
C THR A 22 39.34 -5.06 22.44
N GLN A 23 40.46 -4.74 23.08
CA GLN A 23 41.34 -5.75 23.73
C GLN A 23 40.57 -6.65 24.72
N GLY A 24 39.52 -6.14 25.35
CA GLY A 24 38.63 -6.92 26.24
C GLY A 24 37.51 -7.66 25.50
N GLY A 25 37.54 -7.82 24.17
CA GLY A 25 36.59 -8.57 23.38
C GLY A 25 35.24 -7.89 23.12
N HIS A 26 35.02 -6.69 23.64
CA HIS A 26 33.74 -5.97 23.44
C HIS A 26 33.63 -5.41 22.02
N ARG A 27 32.44 -5.58 21.40
CA ARG A 27 32.12 -5.01 20.09
C ARG A 27 31.91 -3.51 20.17
N ARG A 28 32.52 -2.76 19.27
CA ARG A 28 32.33 -1.32 19.07
C ARG A 28 31.91 -1.05 17.64
N PHE A 29 30.94 -0.17 17.48
CA PHE A 29 30.39 0.23 16.20
C PHE A 29 30.67 1.72 16.03
N ARG A 30 31.33 2.12 14.94
CA ARG A 30 31.44 3.53 14.62
C ARG A 30 30.10 4.02 14.09
N ARG A 31 29.69 5.19 14.55
CA ARG A 31 28.42 5.79 14.14
C ARG A 31 28.29 5.92 12.63
N VAL A 32 29.36 6.34 11.97
CA VAL A 32 29.41 6.48 10.51
C VAL A 32 29.15 5.15 9.79
N ASP A 33 29.73 4.06 10.28
CA ASP A 33 29.56 2.72 9.68
C ASP A 33 28.10 2.23 9.86
N VAL A 34 27.49 2.52 11.01
CA VAL A 34 26.08 2.18 11.28
C VAL A 34 25.16 3.01 10.39
N GLU A 35 25.38 4.32 10.25
CA GLU A 35 24.59 5.21 9.39
C GLU A 35 24.73 4.83 7.92
N GLN A 36 25.95 4.52 7.46
CA GLN A 36 26.21 4.06 6.09
C GLN A 36 25.55 2.70 5.82
N TRP A 37 25.67 1.76 6.76
CA TRP A 37 25.01 0.47 6.66
C TRP A 37 23.48 0.59 6.62
N GLN A 38 22.89 1.49 7.42
CA GLN A 38 21.46 1.79 7.36
C GLN A 38 21.05 2.35 6.00
N ARG A 39 21.83 3.32 5.45
CA ARG A 39 21.58 3.87 4.12
C ARG A 39 21.61 2.79 3.04
N LEU A 40 22.67 1.99 2.99
CA LEU A 40 22.82 0.90 2.02
C LEU A 40 21.72 -0.17 2.14
N ARG A 41 21.23 -0.41 3.35
CA ARG A 41 20.12 -1.33 3.58
C ARG A 41 18.79 -0.74 3.14
N ASN A 42 18.58 0.55 3.37
CA ASN A 42 17.40 1.28 2.89
C ASN A 42 17.45 1.48 1.36
N GLU A 43 18.62 1.76 0.79
CA GLU A 43 18.83 1.85 -0.67
C GLU A 43 18.63 0.51 -1.38
N LYS A 44 18.99 -0.62 -0.75
CA LYS A 44 18.65 -1.96 -1.25
C LYS A 44 17.17 -2.31 -1.10
N ALA A 45 16.46 -1.71 -0.15
CA ALA A 45 15.00 -1.84 -0.01
C ALA A 45 14.23 -1.00 -1.05
N ILE A 46 14.79 0.16 -1.47
CA ILE A 46 14.18 1.07 -2.45
C ILE A 46 14.06 0.45 -3.86
N PRO A 47 15.06 -0.27 -4.43
CA PRO A 47 14.90 -0.96 -5.71
C PRO A 47 13.85 -2.07 -5.67
N GLU A 48 13.78 -2.84 -4.59
CA GLU A 48 12.76 -3.88 -4.42
C GLU A 48 11.36 -3.27 -4.29
N SER A 49 11.20 -2.20 -3.54
CA SER A 49 9.93 -1.45 -3.42
C SER A 49 9.49 -0.86 -4.76
N ASN A 50 10.39 -0.27 -5.53
CA ASN A 50 10.07 0.27 -6.85
C ASN A 50 9.70 -0.84 -7.84
N THR A 51 10.41 -1.96 -7.84
CA THR A 51 10.12 -3.11 -8.71
C THR A 51 8.75 -3.70 -8.36
N VAL A 52 8.45 -3.88 -7.09
CA VAL A 52 7.15 -4.30 -6.58
C VAL A 52 6.07 -3.31 -7.02
N PHE A 53 6.30 -2.01 -6.86
CA PHE A 53 5.37 -0.96 -7.25
C PHE A 53 5.02 -0.97 -8.74
N TYR A 54 6.02 -1.01 -9.62
CA TYR A 54 5.77 -1.09 -11.06
C TYR A 54 5.13 -2.41 -11.47
N GLY A 55 5.47 -3.51 -10.79
CA GLY A 55 4.80 -4.80 -10.92
C GLY A 55 3.31 -4.71 -10.58
N MET A 56 2.98 -4.12 -9.45
CA MET A 56 1.58 -3.88 -9.02
C MET A 56 0.80 -3.05 -10.04
N LEU A 57 1.35 -1.92 -10.48
CA LEU A 57 0.71 -1.06 -11.49
C LEU A 57 0.42 -1.81 -12.79
N ARG A 58 1.37 -2.61 -13.26
CA ARG A 58 1.23 -3.40 -14.49
C ARG A 58 0.14 -4.46 -14.35
N THR A 59 0.17 -5.24 -13.27
CA THR A 59 -0.77 -6.34 -13.04
C THR A 59 -2.18 -5.82 -12.80
N THR A 60 -2.33 -4.75 -12.00
CA THR A 60 -3.63 -4.10 -11.78
C THR A 60 -4.23 -3.57 -13.09
N ARG A 61 -3.39 -3.00 -13.98
CA ARG A 61 -3.86 -2.55 -15.31
C ARG A 61 -4.39 -3.70 -16.15
N LEU A 62 -3.72 -4.85 -16.14
CA LEU A 62 -4.16 -6.03 -16.88
C LEU A 62 -5.47 -6.57 -16.30
N GLN A 63 -5.57 -6.75 -14.99
CA GLN A 63 -6.78 -7.26 -14.33
C GLN A 63 -7.99 -6.35 -14.53
N ILE A 64 -7.81 -5.03 -14.47
CA ILE A 64 -8.89 -4.05 -14.72
C ILE A 64 -9.26 -3.99 -16.22
N GLY A 65 -8.32 -4.30 -17.12
CA GLY A 65 -8.48 -4.24 -18.58
C GLY A 65 -9.13 -5.46 -19.24
N GLU A 66 -9.27 -6.59 -18.56
CA GLU A 66 -9.70 -7.88 -19.14
C GLU A 66 -11.23 -8.12 -19.10
N GLY A 67 -12.05 -7.08 -19.17
CA GLY A 67 -13.52 -7.24 -19.19
C GLY A 67 -14.17 -7.48 -17.83
N HIS A 68 -13.38 -7.57 -16.76
CA HIS A 68 -13.89 -7.79 -15.41
C HIS A 68 -14.74 -6.63 -14.86
N LEU A 69 -14.48 -5.40 -15.31
CA LEU A 69 -15.30 -4.24 -14.93
C LEU A 69 -16.70 -4.32 -15.55
N GLU A 70 -16.78 -4.72 -16.81
CA GLU A 70 -18.03 -4.82 -17.56
C GLU A 70 -18.97 -5.89 -16.99
N SER A 71 -18.45 -6.85 -16.25
CA SER A 71 -19.25 -7.86 -15.52
C SER A 71 -19.90 -7.33 -14.24
N GLN A 72 -19.44 -6.19 -13.72
CA GLN A 72 -19.92 -5.63 -12.47
C GLN A 72 -21.24 -4.87 -12.65
N ASP A 73 -22.27 -5.18 -11.85
CA ASP A 73 -23.60 -4.56 -11.93
C ASP A 73 -23.55 -3.04 -11.73
N TRP A 74 -22.75 -2.60 -10.74
CA TRP A 74 -22.56 -1.17 -10.47
C TRP A 74 -21.89 -0.44 -11.65
N TYR A 75 -20.98 -1.09 -12.39
CA TYR A 75 -20.25 -0.49 -13.50
C TYR A 75 -21.13 -0.37 -14.75
N ARG A 76 -22.02 -1.33 -14.99
CA ARG A 76 -22.96 -1.31 -16.13
C ARG A 76 -23.96 -0.16 -16.05
N LYS A 77 -24.26 0.35 -14.85
CA LYS A 77 -25.14 1.51 -14.66
C LYS A 77 -24.48 2.84 -15.01
N LEU A 78 -23.15 2.87 -15.09
CA LEU A 78 -22.40 4.09 -15.33
C LEU A 78 -22.39 4.44 -16.82
N ASP A 79 -22.51 5.73 -17.13
CA ASP A 79 -22.19 6.26 -18.45
C ASP A 79 -20.67 6.26 -18.72
N ASP A 80 -20.27 6.60 -19.93
CA ASP A 80 -18.87 6.53 -20.35
C ASP A 80 -17.97 7.52 -19.59
N GLU A 81 -18.48 8.69 -19.22
CA GLU A 81 -17.75 9.67 -18.43
C GLU A 81 -17.50 9.14 -17.00
N ALA A 82 -18.53 8.63 -16.35
CA ALA A 82 -18.44 8.01 -15.03
C ALA A 82 -17.49 6.79 -15.03
N ARG A 83 -17.55 5.94 -16.06
CA ARG A 83 -16.63 4.81 -16.24
C ARG A 83 -15.19 5.29 -16.31
N GLN A 84 -14.90 6.35 -17.05
CA GLN A 84 -13.56 6.92 -17.12
C GLN A 84 -13.10 7.46 -15.76
N GLN A 85 -13.98 8.12 -15.02
CA GLN A 85 -13.70 8.62 -13.67
C GLN A 85 -13.37 7.47 -12.69
N TYR A 86 -14.11 6.36 -12.75
CA TYR A 86 -13.83 5.20 -11.91
C TYR A 86 -12.51 4.50 -12.25
N ARG A 87 -12.10 4.46 -13.52
CA ARG A 87 -10.76 4.00 -13.91
C ARG A 87 -9.64 4.86 -13.32
N LEU A 88 -9.87 6.17 -13.19
CA LEU A 88 -8.94 7.08 -12.51
C LEU A 88 -8.88 6.79 -11.00
N SER A 89 -10.01 6.48 -10.34
CA SER A 89 -10.05 6.11 -8.92
C SER A 89 -9.21 4.86 -8.62
N GLY A 90 -9.33 3.83 -9.45
CA GLY A 90 -8.50 2.64 -9.32
C GLY A 90 -7.02 2.97 -9.39
N ARG A 91 -6.64 3.89 -10.27
CA ARG A 91 -5.25 4.36 -10.39
C ARG A 91 -4.80 5.13 -9.14
N SER A 92 -5.63 6.03 -8.62
CA SER A 92 -5.35 6.78 -7.38
C SER A 92 -5.18 5.84 -6.18
N LEU A 93 -6.01 4.79 -6.07
CA LEU A 93 -5.89 3.78 -5.01
C LEU A 93 -4.55 3.03 -5.09
N VAL A 94 -4.14 2.61 -6.30
CA VAL A 94 -2.85 1.95 -6.50
C VAL A 94 -1.69 2.86 -6.10
N GLN A 95 -1.75 4.13 -6.49
CA GLN A 95 -0.71 5.11 -6.17
C GLN A 95 -0.64 5.38 -4.66
N GLY A 96 -1.78 5.61 -4.00
CA GLY A 96 -1.84 5.83 -2.56
C GLY A 96 -1.32 4.63 -1.76
N LEU A 97 -1.75 3.42 -2.12
CA LEU A 97 -1.28 2.21 -1.44
C LEU A 97 0.23 1.98 -1.65
N ALA A 98 0.73 2.20 -2.86
CA ALA A 98 2.14 2.04 -3.14
C ALA A 98 2.99 3.10 -2.43
N GLY A 99 2.54 4.34 -2.36
CA GLY A 99 3.14 5.39 -1.55
C GLY A 99 3.21 4.97 -0.08
N HIS A 100 2.10 4.44 0.46
CA HIS A 100 2.05 3.96 1.83
C HIS A 100 2.97 2.77 2.11
N LEU A 101 3.06 1.80 1.20
CA LEU A 101 3.98 0.67 1.35
C LEU A 101 5.46 1.10 1.38
N SER A 102 5.79 2.19 0.69
CA SER A 102 7.15 2.74 0.61
C SER A 102 7.48 3.74 1.72
N SER A 103 6.48 4.26 2.44
CA SER A 103 6.63 5.33 3.43
C SER A 103 6.82 4.81 4.86
N THR A 104 7.28 5.71 5.72
CA THR A 104 7.37 5.48 7.18
C THR A 104 6.02 5.59 7.90
N GLY A 105 4.92 5.87 7.17
CA GLY A 105 3.56 5.92 7.69
C GLY A 105 3.05 7.32 8.06
N GLU A 106 3.89 8.36 8.01
CA GLU A 106 3.44 9.73 8.19
C GLU A 106 2.50 10.16 7.05
N GLY A 107 1.34 10.75 7.40
CA GLY A 107 0.34 11.21 6.44
C GLY A 107 -0.60 10.12 5.87
N MET A 108 -0.41 8.85 6.21
CA MET A 108 -1.22 7.73 5.73
C MET A 108 -2.70 7.92 6.02
N GLU A 109 -3.03 8.34 7.22
CA GLU A 109 -4.43 8.55 7.63
C GLU A 109 -5.11 9.64 6.81
N ALA A 110 -4.43 10.77 6.60
CA ALA A 110 -4.96 11.88 5.79
C ALA A 110 -5.17 11.48 4.33
N GLU A 111 -4.23 10.73 3.75
CA GLU A 111 -4.31 10.23 2.38
C GLU A 111 -5.46 9.23 2.23
N ALA A 112 -5.58 8.25 3.14
CA ALA A 112 -6.67 7.28 3.13
C ALA A 112 -8.04 7.95 3.26
N ARG A 113 -8.19 8.92 4.17
CA ARG A 113 -9.43 9.70 4.32
C ARG A 113 -9.75 10.51 3.05
N SER A 114 -8.75 11.13 2.43
CA SER A 114 -8.93 11.86 1.17
C SER A 114 -9.44 10.95 0.06
N LEU A 115 -8.87 9.76 -0.09
CA LEU A 115 -9.32 8.76 -1.05
C LEU A 115 -10.75 8.27 -0.75
N GLY A 116 -11.08 7.99 0.51
CA GLY A 116 -12.41 7.57 0.92
C GLY A 116 -13.48 8.62 0.59
N TYR A 117 -13.20 9.88 0.88
CA TYR A 117 -14.04 11.01 0.52
C TYR A 117 -14.21 11.14 -1.01
N GLU A 118 -13.12 10.99 -1.77
CA GLU A 118 -13.14 11.05 -3.23
C GLU A 118 -14.02 9.93 -3.81
N TYR A 119 -13.89 8.69 -3.33
CA TYR A 119 -14.72 7.56 -3.76
C TYR A 119 -16.20 7.79 -3.47
N ALA A 120 -16.55 8.27 -2.27
CA ALA A 120 -17.93 8.55 -1.88
C ALA A 120 -18.52 9.68 -2.73
N SER A 121 -17.83 10.80 -2.86
CA SER A 121 -18.27 11.97 -3.63
C SER A 121 -18.47 11.63 -5.10
N ARG A 122 -17.60 10.81 -5.66
CA ARG A 122 -17.71 10.35 -7.04
C ARG A 122 -18.88 9.39 -7.22
N GLY A 123 -19.01 8.39 -6.32
CA GLY A 123 -20.12 7.44 -6.34
C GLY A 123 -21.46 8.15 -6.33
N GLN A 124 -21.63 9.13 -5.45
CA GLN A 124 -22.86 9.92 -5.36
C GLN A 124 -23.13 10.71 -6.64
N ARG A 125 -22.12 11.39 -7.20
CA ARG A 125 -22.27 12.13 -8.46
C ARG A 125 -22.65 11.23 -9.64
N CYS A 126 -22.20 9.99 -9.64
CA CYS A 126 -22.53 8.99 -10.65
C CYS A 126 -23.83 8.21 -10.34
N GLY A 127 -24.60 8.61 -9.33
CA GLY A 127 -25.88 8.00 -8.99
C GLY A 127 -25.77 6.62 -8.31
N LEU A 128 -24.60 6.23 -7.83
CA LEU A 128 -24.44 5.00 -7.08
C LEU A 128 -24.91 5.19 -5.63
N ASN A 129 -25.60 4.19 -5.11
CA ASN A 129 -25.90 4.12 -3.68
C ASN A 129 -24.66 3.68 -2.89
N CYS A 130 -24.74 3.74 -1.55
CA CYS A 130 -23.63 3.41 -0.66
C CYS A 130 -23.09 1.99 -0.87
N VAL A 131 -23.98 1.01 -1.08
CA VAL A 131 -23.59 -0.39 -1.32
C VAL A 131 -22.88 -0.56 -2.64
N GLU A 132 -23.38 0.08 -3.70
CA GLU A 132 -22.75 0.05 -5.03
C GLU A 132 -21.36 0.71 -5.03
N ALA A 133 -21.23 1.83 -4.32
CA ALA A 133 -19.93 2.49 -4.17
C ALA A 133 -18.95 1.64 -3.34
N ALA A 134 -19.42 0.95 -2.30
CA ALA A 134 -18.62 -0.01 -1.54
C ALA A 134 -18.19 -1.20 -2.41
N HIS A 135 -19.06 -1.74 -3.25
CA HIS A 135 -18.70 -2.79 -4.21
C HIS A 135 -17.66 -2.32 -5.22
N ALA A 136 -17.79 -1.09 -5.73
CA ALA A 136 -16.80 -0.49 -6.62
C ALA A 136 -15.43 -0.38 -5.94
N PHE A 137 -15.37 0.10 -4.71
CA PHE A 137 -14.14 0.16 -3.94
C PHE A 137 -13.56 -1.23 -3.69
N GLN A 138 -14.37 -2.21 -3.28
CA GLN A 138 -13.95 -3.59 -3.03
C GLN A 138 -13.34 -4.23 -4.28
N PHE A 139 -13.93 -4.01 -5.44
CA PHE A 139 -13.40 -4.51 -6.70
C PHE A 139 -11.96 -4.02 -6.94
N PHE A 140 -11.72 -2.71 -6.85
CA PHE A 140 -10.37 -2.15 -7.03
C PHE A 140 -9.42 -2.57 -5.91
N ARG A 141 -9.88 -2.62 -4.66
CA ARG A 141 -9.10 -3.12 -3.52
C ARG A 141 -8.59 -4.54 -3.77
N SER A 142 -9.47 -5.47 -4.18
CA SER A 142 -9.09 -6.86 -4.45
C SER A 142 -8.05 -6.96 -5.54
N ALA A 143 -8.24 -6.26 -6.67
CA ALA A 143 -7.28 -6.24 -7.76
C ALA A 143 -5.90 -5.70 -7.33
N VAL A 144 -5.88 -4.66 -6.50
CA VAL A 144 -4.63 -4.09 -5.97
C VAL A 144 -3.96 -5.05 -5.00
N MET A 145 -4.71 -5.70 -4.12
CA MET A 145 -4.17 -6.68 -3.16
C MET A 145 -3.56 -7.90 -3.88
N GLU A 146 -4.25 -8.46 -4.85
CA GLU A 146 -3.72 -9.56 -5.68
C GLU A 146 -2.46 -9.16 -6.44
N SER A 147 -2.47 -7.94 -7.01
CA SER A 147 -1.29 -7.41 -7.71
C SER A 147 -0.10 -7.20 -6.79
N ALA A 148 -0.33 -6.77 -5.54
CA ALA A 148 0.71 -6.61 -4.55
C ALA A 148 1.31 -7.97 -4.13
N LEU A 149 0.46 -8.96 -3.87
CA LEU A 149 0.89 -10.32 -3.55
C LEU A 149 1.75 -10.90 -4.68
N SER A 150 1.26 -10.84 -5.92
CA SER A 150 2.00 -11.32 -7.10
C SER A 150 3.34 -10.58 -7.29
N ALA A 151 3.38 -9.28 -7.03
CA ALA A 151 4.62 -8.51 -7.14
C ALA A 151 5.65 -8.88 -6.07
N TYR A 152 5.22 -9.16 -4.84
CA TYR A 152 6.09 -9.65 -3.76
C TYR A 152 6.63 -11.05 -4.05
N GLU A 153 5.81 -11.94 -4.61
CA GLU A 153 6.24 -13.26 -5.07
C GLU A 153 7.28 -13.16 -6.17
N ALA A 154 7.01 -12.36 -7.19
CA ALA A 154 7.91 -12.14 -8.32
C ALA A 154 9.25 -11.50 -7.90
N ALA A 155 9.24 -10.64 -6.90
CA ALA A 155 10.45 -10.05 -6.32
C ALA A 155 11.25 -11.03 -5.44
N GLY A 156 10.74 -12.25 -5.20
CA GLY A 156 11.42 -13.27 -4.39
C GLY A 156 11.55 -12.90 -2.92
N VAL A 157 10.67 -12.07 -2.39
CA VAL A 157 10.65 -11.69 -0.97
C VAL A 157 10.36 -12.90 -0.12
N ARG A 158 11.37 -13.38 0.63
CA ARG A 158 11.27 -14.61 1.45
C ARG A 158 11.07 -14.34 2.95
N SER A 159 11.05 -13.10 3.37
CA SER A 159 10.90 -12.73 4.77
C SER A 159 9.43 -12.80 5.20
N PRO A 160 9.03 -13.70 6.12
CA PRO A 160 7.67 -13.74 6.67
C PRO A 160 7.26 -12.42 7.31
N GLN A 161 8.24 -11.71 7.90
CA GLN A 161 8.01 -10.40 8.51
C GLN A 161 7.62 -9.35 7.47
N ALA A 162 8.35 -9.31 6.33
CA ALA A 162 8.04 -8.38 5.25
C ALA A 162 6.64 -8.62 4.68
N TRP A 163 6.23 -9.87 4.53
CA TRP A 163 4.87 -10.25 4.12
C TRP A 163 3.82 -9.78 5.12
N THR A 164 4.03 -10.04 6.40
CA THR A 164 3.10 -9.64 7.47
C THR A 164 2.95 -8.13 7.53
N ASP A 165 4.05 -7.39 7.43
CA ASP A 165 4.06 -5.93 7.48
C ASP A 165 3.38 -5.32 6.24
N MET A 166 3.61 -5.89 5.04
CA MET A 166 2.92 -5.50 3.83
C MET A 166 1.41 -5.70 3.95
N VAL A 167 0.96 -6.90 4.30
CA VAL A 167 -0.46 -7.23 4.42
C VAL A 167 -1.15 -6.33 5.46
N ARG A 168 -0.51 -6.11 6.61
CA ARG A 168 -1.04 -5.23 7.66
C ARG A 168 -1.21 -3.80 7.15
N LYS A 169 -0.20 -3.24 6.48
CA LYS A 169 -0.28 -1.90 5.87
C LYS A 169 -1.41 -1.80 4.87
N MET A 170 -1.55 -2.79 3.98
CA MET A 170 -2.61 -2.83 2.97
C MET A 170 -4.00 -2.86 3.60
N ILE A 171 -4.20 -3.71 4.60
CA ILE A 171 -5.48 -3.84 5.31
C ILE A 171 -5.80 -2.52 6.01
N THR A 172 -4.89 -2.00 6.84
CA THR A 172 -5.14 -0.77 7.62
C THR A 172 -5.47 0.42 6.71
N PHE A 173 -4.73 0.60 5.62
CA PHE A 173 -4.98 1.67 4.66
C PHE A 173 -6.34 1.52 3.97
N SER A 174 -6.64 0.34 3.46
CA SER A 174 -7.88 0.09 2.72
C SER A 174 -9.12 0.11 3.62
N ASP A 175 -9.02 -0.35 4.86
CA ASP A 175 -10.13 -0.29 5.81
C ASP A 175 -10.46 1.16 6.18
N LEU A 176 -9.46 2.01 6.35
CA LEU A 176 -9.68 3.44 6.62
C LEU A 176 -10.35 4.15 5.42
N ILE A 177 -9.97 3.81 4.19
CA ILE A 177 -10.65 4.31 2.98
C ILE A 177 -12.12 3.89 2.99
N MET A 178 -12.41 2.61 3.25
CA MET A 178 -13.77 2.08 3.28
C MET A 178 -14.60 2.75 4.36
N LEU A 179 -14.08 2.88 5.58
CA LEU A 179 -14.78 3.53 6.67
C LEU A 179 -15.12 4.99 6.32
N THR A 180 -14.16 5.74 5.79
CA THR A 180 -14.38 7.13 5.37
C THR A 180 -15.41 7.22 4.24
N LEU A 181 -15.41 6.28 3.29
CA LEU A 181 -16.42 6.20 2.24
C LEU A 181 -17.82 6.06 2.84
N LEU A 182 -18.01 5.12 3.77
CA LEU A 182 -19.29 4.86 4.42
C LEU A 182 -19.76 6.06 5.27
N GLU A 183 -18.87 6.64 6.08
CA GLU A 183 -19.13 7.83 6.88
C GLU A 183 -19.57 9.02 6.01
N THR A 184 -18.90 9.20 4.87
CA THR A 184 -19.22 10.27 3.90
C THR A 184 -20.60 10.07 3.29
N TYR A 185 -20.96 8.85 2.88
CA TYR A 185 -22.31 8.54 2.37
C TYR A 185 -23.38 8.81 3.42
N GLU A 186 -23.14 8.40 4.65
CA GLU A 186 -24.07 8.65 5.76
C GLU A 186 -24.28 10.15 6.03
N ALA A 187 -23.18 10.93 6.02
CA ALA A 187 -23.25 12.38 6.20
C ALA A 187 -24.03 13.05 5.05
N LEU A 188 -23.81 12.65 3.81
CA LEU A 188 -24.52 13.19 2.64
C LEU A 188 -26.01 12.86 2.68
N GLN A 189 -26.41 11.67 3.13
CA GLN A 189 -27.82 11.30 3.28
C GLN A 189 -28.52 12.10 4.38
N ARG A 190 -27.84 12.43 5.47
CA ARG A 190 -28.39 13.27 6.54
C ARG A 190 -28.58 14.73 6.10
N GLY A 191 -27.69 15.26 5.28
CA GLY A 191 -27.76 16.63 4.76
C GLY A 191 -28.84 16.86 3.69
N THR A 192 -29.45 15.78 3.17
CA THR A 192 -30.51 15.82 2.13
C THR A 192 -31.91 15.67 2.73
N ARG A 193 -32.02 15.46 4.05
CA ARG A 193 -33.29 15.44 4.80
C ARG A 193 -33.53 16.77 5.51
#